data_366217d4eb8732630c262fd9de07249f
#
_entry.id   366217d4eb8732630c262fd9de07249f
#
_cell.length_a   1.000
_cell.length_b   1.000
_cell.length_c   1.000
_cell.angle_alpha   90.00
_cell.angle_beta   90.00
_cell.angle_gamma   90.00
#
_symmetry.space_group_name_H-M   'P 1'
#
loop_
_entity.id
_entity.type
_entity.pdbx_description
1 polymer ?
#
loop_
_entity_poly.entity_id
_entity_poly.type
_entity_poly.pdbx_seq_one_letter_code
_entity_poly.pdbx_strand_id
1 'polypeptide(L)'
;MRRVCLLVLDSLGVGGAPDAERFGDLGADTLGHIARACAAGLAEEGRHGPLRLPVLSSLGLGAAAALATGAVPSGLEINGPPVARYGCATEISRGKDTPSGHFEMTGAPVLLDWGYFAPETDSIPAELLDELVSRAGLPGVLGNCKASGTDIL
;
A
#
# COMPACT_ATOMS: atom_id res chain seq x y z
N MET A 1 22.20 3.69 24.10
CA MET A 1 21.00 2.98 23.60
C MET A 1 20.95 3.18 22.10
N ARG A 2 20.89 2.12 21.29
CA ARG A 2 20.68 2.26 19.84
C ARG A 2 19.17 2.43 19.58
N ARG A 3 18.81 3.39 18.76
CA ARG A 3 17.40 3.65 18.37
C ARG A 3 17.23 3.38 16.89
N VAL A 4 16.10 2.82 16.50
CA VAL A 4 15.70 2.62 15.11
C VAL A 4 14.34 3.31 14.94
N CYS A 5 14.19 4.08 13.86
CA CYS A 5 12.92 4.66 13.46
C CYS A 5 12.50 4.03 12.14
N LEU A 6 11.28 3.48 12.09
CA LEU A 6 10.64 3.00 10.88
C LEU A 6 9.65 4.08 10.40
N LEU A 7 9.86 4.55 9.16
CA LEU A 7 8.97 5.51 8.50
C LEU A 7 8.26 4.77 7.37
N VAL A 8 6.94 4.67 7.45
CA VAL A 8 6.10 4.02 6.43
C VAL A 8 5.43 5.09 5.59
N LEU A 9 5.63 5.03 4.27
CA LEU A 9 4.85 5.79 3.29
C LEU A 9 3.64 4.94 2.93
N ASP A 10 2.53 5.23 3.56
CA ASP A 10 1.27 4.53 3.33
C ASP A 10 0.80 4.70 1.88
N SER A 11 0.12 3.69 1.36
CA SER A 11 -0.41 3.64 -0.02
C SER A 11 0.64 3.76 -1.14
N LEU A 12 1.93 3.70 -0.84
CA LEU A 12 3.00 3.71 -1.84
C LEU A 12 3.51 2.28 -2.11
N GLY A 13 2.90 1.59 -3.06
CA GLY A 13 3.40 0.29 -3.55
C GLY A 13 4.54 0.46 -4.56
N VAL A 14 5.56 -0.41 -4.46
CA VAL A 14 6.70 -0.47 -5.37
C VAL A 14 6.73 -1.85 -6.01
N GLY A 15 6.15 -1.99 -7.20
CA GLY A 15 5.86 -3.28 -7.84
C GLY A 15 4.68 -4.00 -7.19
N GLY A 16 4.30 -5.14 -7.77
CA GLY A 16 3.26 -6.02 -7.27
C GLY A 16 3.82 -7.19 -6.46
N ALA A 17 3.03 -7.71 -5.52
CA ALA A 17 3.36 -8.93 -4.81
C ALA A 17 3.29 -10.15 -5.76
N PRO A 18 4.03 -11.24 -5.50
CA PRO A 18 3.99 -12.45 -6.33
C PRO A 18 2.61 -13.09 -6.43
N ASP A 19 1.76 -12.92 -5.43
CA ASP A 19 0.39 -13.41 -5.36
C ASP A 19 -0.68 -12.36 -5.69
N ALA A 20 -0.28 -11.23 -6.30
CA ALA A 20 -1.17 -10.13 -6.66
C ALA A 20 -2.39 -10.58 -7.48
N GLU A 21 -2.23 -11.58 -8.36
CA GLU A 21 -3.33 -12.15 -9.15
C GLU A 21 -4.45 -12.70 -8.26
N ARG A 22 -4.11 -13.35 -7.15
CA ARG A 22 -5.07 -13.90 -6.18
C ARG A 22 -6.00 -12.82 -5.60
N PHE A 23 -5.53 -11.58 -5.55
CA PHE A 23 -6.23 -10.44 -4.98
C PHE A 23 -6.75 -9.44 -6.03
N GLY A 24 -6.67 -9.80 -7.32
CA GLY A 24 -7.10 -8.92 -8.41
C GLY A 24 -6.17 -7.71 -8.65
N ASP A 25 -4.94 -7.78 -8.16
CA ASP A 25 -3.96 -6.68 -8.20
C ASP A 25 -2.85 -6.92 -9.21
N LEU A 26 -3.06 -7.77 -10.19
CA LEU A 26 -2.08 -8.03 -11.23
C LEU A 26 -1.65 -6.72 -11.92
N GLY A 27 -0.34 -6.45 -11.94
CA GLY A 27 0.22 -5.22 -12.50
C GLY A 27 0.25 -4.04 -11.52
N ALA A 28 -0.06 -4.24 -10.24
CA ALA A 28 0.06 -3.20 -9.21
C ALA A 28 1.51 -2.67 -9.15
N ASP A 29 1.67 -1.36 -9.27
CA ASP A 29 2.94 -0.64 -9.16
C ASP A 29 2.66 0.86 -9.02
N THR A 30 2.23 1.28 -7.84
CA THR A 30 1.83 2.68 -7.60
C THR A 30 2.93 3.66 -7.97
N LEU A 31 4.16 3.42 -7.51
CA LEU A 31 5.30 4.31 -7.81
C LEU A 31 5.58 4.38 -9.31
N GLY A 32 5.63 3.24 -9.99
CA GLY A 32 5.88 3.18 -11.43
C GLY A 32 4.75 3.80 -12.24
N HIS A 33 3.49 3.61 -11.85
CA HIS A 33 2.35 4.25 -12.50
C HIS A 33 2.37 5.78 -12.35
N ILE A 34 2.65 6.29 -11.16
CA ILE A 34 2.81 7.73 -10.93
C ILE A 34 3.97 8.28 -11.77
N ALA A 35 5.11 7.61 -11.77
CA ALA A 35 6.27 8.05 -12.55
C ALA A 35 5.97 8.10 -14.06
N ARG A 36 5.29 7.08 -14.59
CA ARG A 36 4.84 7.05 -15.99
C ARG A 36 3.84 8.16 -16.30
N ALA A 37 2.84 8.37 -15.46
CA ALA A 37 1.85 9.44 -15.63
C ALA A 37 2.51 10.81 -15.65
N CYS A 38 3.45 11.05 -14.73
CA CYS A 38 4.22 12.30 -14.70
C CYS A 38 5.05 12.50 -15.97
N ALA A 39 5.77 11.47 -16.42
CA ALA A 39 6.59 11.54 -17.63
C ALA A 39 5.75 11.75 -18.91
N ALA A 40 4.52 11.24 -18.92
CA ALA A 40 3.58 11.41 -20.03
C ALA A 40 2.79 12.73 -20.00
N GLY A 41 3.03 13.61 -19.00
CA GLY A 41 2.28 14.86 -18.85
C GLY A 41 0.82 14.67 -18.42
N LEU A 42 0.49 13.54 -17.82
CA LEU A 42 -0.87 13.23 -17.34
C LEU A 42 -1.12 13.67 -15.88
N ALA A 43 -0.12 14.25 -15.23
CA ALA A 43 -0.18 14.69 -13.84
C ALA A 43 0.46 16.09 -13.70
N GLU A 44 -0.09 17.08 -14.40
CA GLU A 44 0.45 18.44 -14.50
C GLU A 44 -0.25 19.45 -13.58
N GLU A 45 -1.12 19.01 -12.68
CA GLU A 45 -1.79 19.89 -11.73
C GLU A 45 -0.82 20.25 -10.59
N GLY A 46 -0.45 21.52 -10.48
CA GLY A 46 0.48 22.05 -9.49
C GLY A 46 1.94 21.60 -9.62
N ARG A 47 2.28 20.86 -10.68
CA ARG A 47 3.63 20.39 -11.00
C ARG A 47 3.78 20.16 -12.52
N HIS A 48 5.03 20.01 -13.00
CA HIS A 48 5.31 19.74 -14.42
C HIS A 48 6.49 18.78 -14.60
N GLY A 49 6.42 17.99 -15.69
CA GLY A 49 7.48 17.10 -16.13
C GLY A 49 7.60 15.79 -15.31
N PRO A 50 8.71 15.06 -15.43
CA PRO A 50 8.91 13.79 -14.74
C PRO A 50 8.79 13.88 -13.22
N LEU A 51 8.48 12.76 -12.56
CA LEU A 51 8.47 12.67 -11.11
C LEU A 51 9.86 13.02 -10.55
N ARG A 52 9.89 13.91 -9.55
CA ARG A 52 11.15 14.34 -8.92
C ARG A 52 11.09 14.14 -7.42
N LEU A 53 11.87 13.19 -6.93
CA LEU A 53 12.03 12.87 -5.52
C LEU A 53 13.52 12.84 -5.15
N PRO A 54 14.22 13.99 -5.20
CA PRO A 54 15.70 14.01 -5.18
C PRO A 54 16.30 13.37 -3.93
N VAL A 55 15.69 13.55 -2.78
CA VAL A 55 16.18 12.93 -1.52
C VAL A 55 15.95 11.42 -1.55
N LEU A 56 14.74 10.95 -1.86
CA LEU A 56 14.45 9.52 -1.92
C LEU A 56 15.23 8.81 -3.03
N SER A 57 15.43 9.46 -4.17
CA SER A 57 16.28 8.95 -5.25
C SER A 57 17.72 8.80 -4.78
N SER A 58 18.29 9.82 -4.09
CA SER A 58 19.65 9.73 -3.55
C SER A 58 19.81 8.65 -2.48
N LEU A 59 18.76 8.36 -1.72
CA LEU A 59 18.72 7.25 -0.76
C LEU A 59 18.57 5.89 -1.42
N GLY A 60 18.18 5.82 -2.70
CA GLY A 60 18.12 4.57 -3.47
C GLY A 60 16.72 4.08 -3.82
N LEU A 61 15.68 4.92 -3.74
CA LEU A 61 14.30 4.51 -4.09
C LEU A 61 14.20 3.98 -5.51
N GLY A 62 14.83 4.64 -6.49
CA GLY A 62 14.83 4.17 -7.89
C GLY A 62 15.53 2.81 -8.05
N ALA A 63 16.63 2.59 -7.33
CA ALA A 63 17.33 1.32 -7.33
C ALA A 63 16.54 0.20 -6.62
N ALA A 64 15.85 0.52 -5.52
CA ALA A 64 14.94 -0.41 -4.86
C ALA A 64 13.77 -0.79 -5.77
N ALA A 65 13.20 0.19 -6.49
CA ALA A 65 12.15 -0.07 -7.47
C ALA A 65 12.65 -0.98 -8.61
N ALA A 66 13.88 -0.77 -9.09
CA ALA A 66 14.48 -1.63 -10.12
C ALA A 66 14.66 -3.09 -9.65
N LEU A 67 14.96 -3.31 -8.36
CA LEU A 67 14.99 -4.66 -7.79
C LEU A 67 13.61 -5.32 -7.78
N ALA A 68 12.56 -4.55 -7.53
CA ALA A 68 11.19 -5.06 -7.46
C ALA A 68 10.55 -5.26 -8.83
N THR A 69 10.82 -4.38 -9.81
CA THR A 69 10.09 -4.30 -11.08
C THR A 69 10.94 -4.55 -12.33
N GLY A 70 12.26 -4.63 -12.18
CA GLY A 70 13.21 -4.77 -13.29
C GLY A 70 13.63 -3.44 -13.94
N ALA A 71 13.07 -2.28 -13.56
CA ALA A 71 13.38 -0.99 -14.15
C ALA A 71 13.38 0.15 -13.15
N VAL A 72 14.23 1.15 -13.36
CA VAL A 72 14.18 2.41 -12.61
C VAL A 72 12.99 3.23 -13.13
N PRO A 73 12.06 3.69 -12.27
CA PRO A 73 10.98 4.56 -12.69
C PRO A 73 11.48 5.90 -13.22
N SER A 74 10.85 6.41 -14.27
CA SER A 74 11.24 7.67 -14.92
C SER A 74 11.27 8.84 -13.93
N GLY A 75 12.38 9.56 -13.93
CA GLY A 75 12.62 10.70 -13.04
C GLY A 75 13.22 10.34 -11.68
N LEU A 76 13.44 9.04 -11.42
CA LEU A 76 14.11 8.56 -10.20
C LEU A 76 15.55 8.08 -10.45
N GLU A 77 16.06 8.29 -11.65
CA GLU A 77 17.45 8.02 -12.01
C GLU A 77 18.40 8.94 -11.20
N ILE A 78 19.55 8.41 -10.82
CA ILE A 78 20.60 9.16 -10.13
C ILE A 78 21.93 9.01 -10.85
N ASN A 79 22.76 10.04 -10.76
CA ASN A 79 24.14 9.99 -11.20
C ASN A 79 25.03 9.44 -10.08
N GLY A 80 25.44 8.18 -10.22
CA GLY A 80 26.30 7.50 -9.24
C GLY A 80 25.54 6.57 -8.29
N PRO A 81 26.24 5.98 -7.32
CA PRO A 81 25.62 5.05 -6.38
C PRO A 81 24.75 5.78 -5.34
N PRO A 82 23.70 5.13 -4.84
CA PRO A 82 22.92 5.64 -3.71
C PRO A 82 23.77 5.87 -2.46
N VAL A 83 23.45 6.90 -1.68
CA VAL A 83 24.15 7.24 -0.44
C VAL A 83 23.70 6.42 0.77
N ALA A 84 22.65 5.63 0.61
CA ALA A 84 22.11 4.75 1.65
C ALA A 84 22.07 3.29 1.18
N ARG A 85 21.75 2.39 2.10
CA ARG A 85 21.41 1.00 1.76
C ARG A 85 19.94 0.95 1.33
N TYR A 86 19.68 0.20 0.29
CA TYR A 86 18.34 0.02 -0.27
C TYR A 86 18.09 -1.48 -0.52
N GLY A 87 16.82 -1.82 -0.69
CA GLY A 87 16.39 -3.17 -1.02
C GLY A 87 14.90 -3.20 -1.29
N CYS A 88 14.41 -4.33 -1.75
CA CYS A 88 13.00 -4.65 -1.78
C CYS A 88 12.76 -5.88 -0.91
N ALA A 89 11.58 -5.96 -0.33
CA ALA A 89 11.13 -7.10 0.44
C ALA A 89 9.77 -7.53 -0.09
N THR A 90 9.53 -8.83 -0.12
CA THR A 90 8.25 -9.42 -0.49
C THR A 90 7.58 -9.94 0.77
N GLU A 91 6.31 -9.61 0.92
CA GLU A 91 5.48 -10.10 2.00
C GLU A 91 5.33 -11.63 1.90
N ILE A 92 5.39 -12.31 3.05
CA ILE A 92 5.13 -13.74 3.19
C ILE A 92 3.85 -14.03 3.97
N SER A 93 3.25 -13.00 4.59
CA SER A 93 1.92 -13.07 5.19
C SER A 93 0.87 -13.47 4.17
N ARG A 94 -0.13 -14.23 4.59
CA ARG A 94 -1.14 -14.78 3.67
C ARG A 94 -2.27 -13.82 3.33
N GLY A 95 -2.48 -12.79 4.16
CA GLY A 95 -3.54 -11.81 4.00
C GLY A 95 -3.07 -10.57 3.28
N LYS A 96 -3.93 -9.99 2.43
CA LYS A 96 -3.75 -8.66 1.87
C LYS A 96 -4.51 -7.65 2.75
N ASP A 97 -3.92 -7.29 3.86
CA ASP A 97 -4.52 -6.35 4.79
C ASP A 97 -3.42 -5.57 5.54
N THR A 98 -3.78 -4.37 5.98
CA THR A 98 -2.86 -3.47 6.69
C THR A 98 -2.31 -4.08 7.99
N PRO A 99 -3.10 -4.77 8.83
CA PRO A 99 -2.57 -5.43 10.02
C PRO A 99 -1.49 -6.46 9.71
N SER A 100 -1.71 -7.36 8.75
CA SER A 100 -0.73 -8.38 8.35
C SER A 100 0.60 -7.76 7.91
N GLY A 101 0.56 -6.74 7.04
CA GLY A 101 1.76 -6.05 6.58
C GLY A 101 2.51 -5.34 7.71
N HIS A 102 1.81 -4.70 8.65
CA HIS A 102 2.44 -4.05 9.80
C HIS A 102 3.05 -5.05 10.77
N PHE A 103 2.39 -6.16 11.06
CA PHE A 103 2.96 -7.23 11.88
C PHE A 103 4.23 -7.80 11.23
N GLU A 104 4.20 -8.04 9.93
CA GLU A 104 5.36 -8.58 9.21
C GLU A 104 6.54 -7.60 9.20
N MET A 105 6.31 -6.30 8.99
CA MET A 105 7.37 -5.28 9.08
C MET A 105 8.05 -5.24 10.46
N THR A 106 7.35 -5.66 11.52
CA THR A 106 7.94 -5.78 12.87
C THR A 106 8.57 -7.15 13.13
N GLY A 107 8.59 -8.05 12.16
CA GLY A 107 9.18 -9.38 12.25
C GLY A 107 8.22 -10.49 12.69
N ALA A 108 6.90 -10.24 12.66
CA ALA A 108 5.86 -11.19 13.03
C ALA A 108 4.91 -11.46 11.84
N PRO A 109 5.32 -12.23 10.82
CA PRO A 109 4.46 -12.51 9.68
C PRO A 109 3.21 -13.31 10.10
N VAL A 110 2.08 -12.97 9.48
CA VAL A 110 0.79 -13.61 9.72
C VAL A 110 0.61 -14.77 8.74
N LEU A 111 0.85 -15.98 9.22
CA LEU A 111 0.80 -17.21 8.40
C LEU A 111 -0.55 -17.93 8.47
N LEU A 112 -1.53 -17.38 9.18
CA LEU A 112 -2.90 -17.86 9.22
C LEU A 112 -3.75 -17.11 8.19
N ASP A 113 -4.83 -17.75 7.75
CA ASP A 113 -5.80 -17.08 6.90
C ASP A 113 -6.82 -16.31 7.76
N TRP A 114 -7.05 -15.04 7.40
CA TRP A 114 -8.12 -14.24 7.99
C TRP A 114 -9.48 -14.66 7.44
N GLY A 115 -10.52 -14.59 8.28
CA GLY A 115 -11.89 -14.62 7.80
C GLY A 115 -12.27 -13.23 7.28
N TYR A 116 -12.84 -13.17 6.10
CA TYR A 116 -13.35 -11.93 5.51
C TYR A 116 -14.86 -12.00 5.38
N PHE A 117 -15.52 -10.89 5.69
CA PHE A 117 -16.93 -10.71 5.36
C PHE A 117 -17.09 -10.46 3.86
N ALA A 118 -18.27 -10.77 3.34
CA ALA A 118 -18.59 -10.48 1.94
C ALA A 118 -18.48 -8.97 1.67
N PRO A 119 -17.95 -8.55 0.48
CA PRO A 119 -17.75 -7.12 0.19
C PRO A 119 -19.04 -6.37 -0.20
N GLU A 120 -20.11 -7.10 -0.49
CA GLU A 120 -21.41 -6.54 -0.91
C GLU A 120 -22.16 -5.92 0.27
N THR A 121 -23.40 -5.49 0.01
CA THR A 121 -24.36 -5.06 1.04
C THR A 121 -24.61 -6.19 2.04
N ASP A 122 -24.81 -5.84 3.30
CA ASP A 122 -24.97 -6.77 4.41
C ASP A 122 -23.70 -7.60 4.70
N SER A 123 -22.54 -6.95 4.53
CA SER A 123 -21.22 -7.56 4.77
C SER A 123 -21.08 -8.17 6.16
N ILE A 124 -21.49 -7.44 7.21
CA ILE A 124 -21.50 -7.90 8.59
C ILE A 124 -22.86 -8.56 8.87
N PRO A 125 -22.92 -9.79 9.41
CA PRO A 125 -24.20 -10.45 9.75
C PRO A 125 -25.07 -9.56 10.63
N ALA A 126 -26.38 -9.51 10.32
CA ALA A 126 -27.35 -8.66 11.01
C ALA A 126 -27.37 -8.90 12.52
N GLU A 127 -27.27 -10.16 12.95
CA GLU A 127 -27.21 -10.53 14.37
C GLU A 127 -26.06 -9.85 15.11
N LEU A 128 -24.90 -9.74 14.47
CA LEU A 128 -23.72 -9.10 15.07
C LEU A 128 -23.89 -7.57 15.14
N LEU A 129 -24.50 -6.99 14.10
CA LEU A 129 -24.80 -5.54 14.09
C LEU A 129 -25.85 -5.18 15.13
N ASP A 130 -26.92 -5.95 15.24
CA ASP A 130 -27.99 -5.74 16.19
C ASP A 130 -27.46 -5.81 17.63
N GLU A 131 -26.60 -6.80 17.90
CA GLU A 131 -25.94 -6.91 19.19
C GLU A 131 -25.02 -5.71 19.49
N LEU A 132 -24.22 -5.26 18.50
CA LEU A 132 -23.38 -4.08 18.61
C LEU A 132 -24.19 -2.82 18.92
N VAL A 133 -25.22 -2.56 18.12
CA VAL A 133 -26.11 -1.40 18.27
C VAL A 133 -26.78 -1.41 19.66
N SER A 134 -27.32 -2.56 20.06
CA SER A 134 -27.97 -2.75 21.35
C SER A 134 -27.01 -2.54 22.51
N ARG A 135 -25.85 -3.19 22.51
CA ARG A 135 -24.86 -3.10 23.61
C ARG A 135 -24.21 -1.72 23.72
N ALA A 136 -23.96 -1.07 22.59
CA ALA A 136 -23.34 0.24 22.54
C ALA A 136 -24.35 1.40 22.70
N GLY A 137 -25.66 1.12 22.70
CA GLY A 137 -26.70 2.14 22.79
C GLY A 137 -26.70 3.09 21.58
N LEU A 138 -26.35 2.58 20.41
CA LEU A 138 -26.31 3.39 19.19
C LEU A 138 -27.71 3.58 18.58
N PRO A 139 -27.99 4.70 17.90
CA PRO A 139 -29.26 4.92 17.20
C PRO A 139 -29.45 4.03 15.97
N GLY A 140 -28.38 3.40 15.48
CA GLY A 140 -28.36 2.54 14.30
C GLY A 140 -27.00 2.56 13.60
N VAL A 141 -26.95 2.05 12.37
CA VAL A 141 -25.78 2.06 11.48
C VAL A 141 -26.11 2.80 10.19
N LEU A 142 -25.15 3.52 9.62
CA LEU A 142 -25.33 4.27 8.38
C LEU A 142 -25.18 3.41 7.13
N GLY A 143 -24.48 2.28 7.26
CA GLY A 143 -24.26 1.34 6.17
C GLY A 143 -23.60 0.07 6.65
N ASN A 144 -23.76 -1.00 5.88
CA ASN A 144 -23.15 -2.31 6.12
C ASN A 144 -22.60 -2.87 4.80
N CYS A 145 -21.55 -2.20 4.27
CA CYS A 145 -20.91 -2.59 3.02
C CYS A 145 -19.45 -2.17 3.03
N LYS A 146 -18.66 -2.78 2.15
CA LYS A 146 -17.31 -2.28 1.85
C LYS A 146 -17.44 -0.97 1.07
N ALA A 147 -16.87 0.09 1.59
CA ALA A 147 -16.84 1.38 0.91
C ALA A 147 -15.48 2.07 1.10
N SER A 148 -15.19 3.01 0.19
CA SER A 148 -14.04 3.90 0.36
C SER A 148 -14.32 4.88 1.50
N GLY A 149 -13.33 5.12 2.36
CA GLY A 149 -13.43 6.15 3.41
C GLY A 149 -13.72 7.54 2.83
N THR A 150 -13.26 7.82 1.61
CA THR A 150 -13.52 9.08 0.90
C THR A 150 -14.98 9.24 0.48
N ASP A 151 -15.68 8.13 0.21
CA ASP A 151 -17.08 8.14 -0.25
C ASP A 151 -18.06 8.15 0.93
N ILE A 152 -17.59 7.75 2.13
CA ILE A 152 -18.42 7.66 3.34
C ILE A 152 -18.41 8.97 4.16
N LEU A 153 -17.34 9.75 4.08
CA LEU A 153 -17.16 11.00 4.82
C LEU A 153 -17.71 12.19 4.06
#